data_82bacfccb736b947fc225d8e99441c18
#
_entry.id   82bacfccb736b947fc225d8e99441c18
#
_cell.length_a   1.000
_cell.length_b   1.000
_cell.length_c   1.000
_cell.angle_alpha   90.00
_cell.angle_beta   90.00
_cell.angle_gamma   90.00
#
_symmetry.space_group_name_H-M   'P 1'
#
loop_
_entity.id
_entity.type
_entity.pdbx_description
1 polymer ?
#
loop_
_entity_poly.entity_id
_entity_poly.type
_entity_poly.pdbx_seq_one_letter_code
_entity_poly.pdbx_strand_id
1 'polypeptide(L)'
;MGHDPEVAAALRRDLPVTSDELGPKTYLELQALAGVLPFGLRHYWKGHFLRALDADTFEQLVQTVGDDDAVGAAFILLEGMVGAGRTEPDGGAAFGQRAAAWNVSALAIWESPEDDDVAIGWSRRVNDIVAPLSLTGGGYVNYSPVDESAERIRAAYGDERWARLLAVKRRYDPDNVFRFNHNIAPA
;
A
#
# COMPACT_ATOMS: atom_id res chain seq x y z
N MET A 1 16.23 -6.58 12.66
CA MET A 1 15.30 -7.59 12.13
C MET A 1 15.90 -8.94 12.41
N GLY A 2 15.12 -9.86 13.00
CA GLY A 2 15.60 -11.20 13.31
C GLY A 2 15.81 -12.00 12.04
N HIS A 3 16.98 -12.57 11.91
CA HIS A 3 17.26 -13.59 10.91
C HIS A 3 17.02 -14.94 11.58
N ASP A 4 15.99 -15.67 11.14
CA ASP A 4 15.76 -17.04 11.56
C ASP A 4 16.19 -17.98 10.42
N PRO A 5 17.35 -18.65 10.54
CA PRO A 5 17.85 -19.52 9.50
C PRO A 5 16.98 -20.77 9.29
N GLU A 6 16.22 -21.19 10.30
CA GLU A 6 15.34 -22.36 10.20
C GLU A 6 14.13 -22.05 9.33
N VAL A 7 13.56 -20.84 9.44
CA VAL A 7 12.46 -20.38 8.57
C VAL A 7 12.94 -20.29 7.13
N ALA A 8 14.11 -19.72 6.86
CA ALA A 8 14.67 -19.63 5.52
C ALA A 8 14.92 -21.04 4.92
N ALA A 9 15.41 -21.99 5.74
CA ALA A 9 15.63 -23.36 5.31
C ALA A 9 14.29 -24.09 5.02
N ALA A 10 13.25 -23.83 5.83
CA ALA A 10 11.91 -24.39 5.60
C ALA A 10 11.32 -23.88 4.29
N LEU A 11 11.37 -22.57 4.04
CA LEU A 11 10.88 -21.97 2.79
C LEU A 11 11.56 -22.59 1.56
N ARG A 12 12.88 -22.74 1.60
CA ARG A 12 13.66 -23.37 0.50
C ARG A 12 13.28 -24.82 0.25
N ARG A 13 12.92 -25.56 1.30
CA ARG A 13 12.54 -26.97 1.20
C ARG A 13 11.11 -27.15 0.72
N ASP A 14 10.20 -26.30 1.19
CA ASP A 14 8.76 -26.56 1.12
C ASP A 14 8.09 -25.81 -0.07
N LEU A 15 8.81 -24.87 -0.71
CA LEU A 15 8.31 -24.08 -1.84
C LEU A 15 9.08 -24.40 -3.14
N PRO A 16 8.43 -24.33 -4.30
CA PRO A 16 9.09 -24.44 -5.60
C PRO A 16 9.85 -23.13 -5.93
N VAL A 17 11.03 -22.98 -5.30
CA VAL A 17 11.84 -21.76 -5.42
C VAL A 17 12.53 -21.72 -6.79
N THR A 18 12.24 -20.68 -7.58
CA THR A 18 12.89 -20.42 -8.88
C THR A 18 14.04 -19.42 -8.78
N SER A 19 14.04 -18.56 -7.75
CA SER A 19 15.10 -17.62 -7.43
C SER A 19 15.17 -17.44 -5.92
N ASP A 20 16.35 -17.37 -5.35
CA ASP A 20 16.57 -17.23 -3.92
C ASP A 20 17.59 -16.12 -3.63
N GLU A 21 17.09 -15.04 -3.06
CA GLU A 21 17.90 -13.91 -2.59
C GLU A 21 17.88 -13.77 -1.06
N LEU A 22 17.41 -14.78 -0.34
CA LEU A 22 17.42 -14.79 1.13
C LEU A 22 18.86 -14.84 1.66
N GLY A 23 19.21 -13.86 2.48
CA GLY A 23 20.52 -13.78 3.09
C GLY A 23 20.76 -12.47 3.82
N PRO A 24 21.90 -12.31 4.48
CA PRO A 24 22.31 -11.04 5.08
C PRO A 24 22.39 -9.95 4.00
N LYS A 25 21.76 -8.82 4.27
CA LYS A 25 21.79 -7.64 3.42
C LYS A 25 22.06 -6.40 4.27
N THR A 26 22.81 -5.47 3.73
CA THR A 26 22.92 -4.13 4.30
C THR A 26 21.60 -3.38 4.15
N TYR A 27 21.40 -2.31 4.91
CA TYR A 27 20.19 -1.49 4.77
C TYR A 27 20.06 -0.89 3.36
N LEU A 28 21.18 -0.50 2.73
CA LEU A 28 21.18 0.03 1.36
C LEU A 28 20.75 -1.02 0.33
N GLU A 29 21.24 -2.25 0.45
CA GLU A 29 20.81 -3.36 -0.41
C GLU A 29 19.32 -3.67 -0.22
N LEU A 30 18.83 -3.63 1.02
CA LEU A 30 17.40 -3.82 1.30
C LEU A 30 16.54 -2.72 0.66
N GLN A 31 16.98 -1.46 0.71
CA GLN A 31 16.27 -0.33 0.08
C GLN A 31 16.26 -0.43 -1.46
N ALA A 32 17.25 -1.08 -2.04
CA ALA A 32 17.37 -1.25 -3.50
C ALA A 32 16.60 -2.47 -4.05
N LEU A 33 16.07 -3.35 -3.19
CA LEU A 33 15.40 -4.60 -3.63
C LEU A 33 14.21 -4.37 -4.55
N ALA A 34 13.43 -3.33 -4.29
CA ALA A 34 12.26 -2.99 -5.11
C ALA A 34 12.61 -2.37 -6.47
N GLY A 35 13.90 -2.06 -6.70
CA GLY A 35 14.35 -1.36 -7.89
C GLY A 35 13.84 0.08 -7.97
N VAL A 36 13.94 0.66 -9.17
CA VAL A 36 13.39 1.98 -9.48
C VAL A 36 12.18 1.80 -10.39
N LEU A 37 11.06 2.36 -10.01
CA LEU A 37 9.88 2.38 -10.90
C LEU A 37 10.21 3.18 -12.16
N PRO A 38 9.87 2.67 -13.34
CA PRO A 38 10.21 3.33 -14.60
C PRO A 38 9.48 4.67 -14.74
N PHE A 39 10.23 5.71 -15.12
CA PHE A 39 9.66 7.01 -15.42
C PHE A 39 8.96 7.01 -16.78
N GLY A 40 7.96 7.88 -16.94
CA GLY A 40 7.25 8.07 -18.21
C GLY A 40 6.13 7.08 -18.44
N LEU A 41 5.94 6.12 -17.55
CA LEU A 41 4.80 5.21 -17.58
C LEU A 41 3.62 5.76 -16.77
N ARG A 42 2.46 5.24 -17.06
CA ARG A 42 1.23 5.48 -16.32
C ARG A 42 1.15 4.52 -15.15
N HIS A 43 0.64 5.01 -14.01
CA HIS A 43 0.56 4.24 -12.78
C HIS A 43 -0.80 4.44 -12.12
N TYR A 44 -1.38 3.37 -11.59
CA TYR A 44 -2.53 3.45 -10.72
C TYR A 44 -2.39 2.46 -9.56
N TRP A 45 -2.44 2.99 -8.35
CA TRP A 45 -2.24 2.23 -7.13
C TRP A 45 -3.43 2.44 -6.21
N LYS A 46 -3.98 1.35 -5.65
CA LYS A 46 -5.10 1.42 -4.72
C LYS A 46 -5.09 0.23 -3.78
N GLY A 47 -5.44 0.46 -2.50
CA GLY A 47 -5.43 -0.62 -1.53
C GLY A 47 -6.05 -0.28 -0.19
N HIS A 48 -5.90 -1.22 0.75
CA HIS A 48 -6.43 -1.14 2.11
C HIS A 48 -5.45 -1.69 3.14
N PHE A 49 -5.55 -1.16 4.35
CA PHE A 49 -4.99 -1.80 5.54
C PHE A 49 -5.99 -2.78 6.12
N LEU A 50 -5.57 -4.02 6.38
CA LEU A 50 -6.40 -5.12 6.85
C LEU A 50 -5.95 -5.60 8.23
N ARG A 51 -6.90 -6.03 9.09
CA ARG A 51 -6.57 -6.71 10.36
C ARG A 51 -6.08 -8.12 10.14
N ALA A 52 -6.63 -8.79 9.15
CA ALA A 52 -6.28 -10.15 8.76
C ALA A 52 -6.52 -10.30 7.26
N LEU A 53 -5.92 -11.32 6.67
CA LEU A 53 -6.20 -11.78 5.32
C LEU A 53 -6.56 -13.26 5.45
N ASP A 54 -7.81 -13.60 5.16
CA ASP A 54 -8.28 -14.98 5.18
C ASP A 54 -7.94 -15.71 3.88
N ALA A 55 -8.04 -17.05 3.91
CA ALA A 55 -7.67 -17.90 2.79
C ALA A 55 -8.55 -17.66 1.55
N ASP A 56 -9.85 -17.43 1.76
CA ASP A 56 -10.80 -17.24 0.66
C ASP A 56 -10.50 -15.92 -0.10
N THR A 57 -10.25 -14.85 0.65
CA THR A 57 -9.84 -13.57 0.06
C THR A 57 -8.49 -13.68 -0.65
N PHE A 58 -7.53 -14.39 -0.04
CA PHE A 58 -6.23 -14.63 -0.67
C PHE A 58 -6.35 -15.41 -1.98
N GLU A 59 -7.19 -16.43 -2.03
CA GLU A 59 -7.46 -17.21 -3.26
C GLU A 59 -8.09 -16.33 -4.36
N GLN A 60 -9.05 -15.47 -4.02
CA GLN A 60 -9.61 -14.50 -4.98
C GLN A 60 -8.54 -13.55 -5.54
N LEU A 61 -7.63 -13.07 -4.68
CA LEU A 61 -6.50 -12.24 -5.15
C LEU A 61 -5.60 -12.99 -6.12
N VAL A 62 -5.26 -14.25 -5.83
CA VAL A 62 -4.45 -15.10 -6.72
C VAL A 62 -5.14 -15.31 -8.07
N GLN A 63 -6.45 -15.58 -8.07
CA GLN A 63 -7.22 -15.72 -9.30
C GLN A 63 -7.20 -14.44 -10.12
N THR A 64 -7.37 -13.27 -9.48
CA THR A 64 -7.37 -11.97 -10.16
C THR A 64 -6.01 -11.62 -10.80
N VAL A 65 -4.89 -12.11 -10.24
CA VAL A 65 -3.56 -11.95 -10.86
C VAL A 65 -3.40 -12.86 -12.10
N GLY A 66 -4.08 -14.01 -12.10
CA GLY A 66 -4.04 -14.97 -13.21
C GLY A 66 -4.96 -14.62 -14.38
N ASP A 67 -5.83 -13.61 -14.25
CA ASP A 67 -6.71 -13.17 -15.32
C ASP A 67 -5.92 -12.46 -16.42
N ASP A 68 -6.20 -12.82 -17.70
CA ASP A 68 -5.52 -12.26 -18.89
C ASP A 68 -5.88 -10.78 -19.16
N ASP A 69 -6.72 -10.16 -18.33
CA ASP A 69 -7.18 -8.79 -18.47
C ASP A 69 -6.17 -7.72 -18.00
N ALA A 70 -5.00 -8.13 -17.52
CA ALA A 70 -3.99 -7.19 -17.05
C ALA A 70 -3.20 -6.61 -18.24
N VAL A 71 -3.22 -5.30 -18.40
CA VAL A 71 -2.40 -4.59 -19.38
C VAL A 71 -1.12 -4.10 -18.73
N GLY A 72 0.01 -4.27 -19.40
CA GLY A 72 1.32 -3.86 -18.89
C GLY A 72 1.79 -4.73 -17.72
N ALA A 73 2.32 -4.13 -16.66
CA ALA A 73 2.69 -4.81 -15.43
C ALA A 73 1.62 -4.58 -14.36
N ALA A 74 1.00 -5.65 -13.89
CA ALA A 74 0.00 -5.61 -12.82
C ALA A 74 0.39 -6.60 -11.72
N PHE A 75 0.42 -6.13 -10.47
CA PHE A 75 0.77 -6.97 -9.33
C PHE A 75 0.07 -6.52 -8.05
N ILE A 76 -0.09 -7.47 -7.13
CA ILE A 76 -0.64 -7.22 -5.81
C ILE A 76 0.50 -7.24 -4.80
N LEU A 77 0.67 -6.13 -4.08
CA LEU A 77 1.64 -5.99 -3.02
C LEU A 77 0.99 -6.36 -1.68
N LEU A 78 1.57 -7.35 -1.00
CA LEU A 78 1.18 -7.79 0.35
C LEU A 78 2.30 -7.41 1.32
N GLU A 79 2.11 -6.34 2.07
CA GLU A 79 3.09 -5.86 3.06
C GLU A 79 2.66 -6.25 4.46
N GLY A 80 3.42 -7.14 5.09
CA GLY A 80 3.21 -7.52 6.50
C GLY A 80 3.56 -6.37 7.44
N MET A 81 2.59 -5.92 8.24
CA MET A 81 2.81 -4.91 9.27
C MET A 81 3.35 -5.58 10.53
N VAL A 82 4.61 -5.35 10.87
CA VAL A 82 5.30 -6.04 11.97
C VAL A 82 6.15 -5.09 12.83
N GLY A 83 6.51 -5.54 14.02
CA GLY A 83 7.45 -4.86 14.92
C GLY A 83 7.05 -3.43 15.23
N ALA A 84 8.00 -2.50 15.18
CA ALA A 84 7.80 -1.08 15.48
C ALA A 84 6.76 -0.39 14.57
N GLY A 85 6.50 -0.94 13.38
CA GLY A 85 5.44 -0.46 12.48
C GLY A 85 4.05 -0.54 13.11
N ARG A 86 3.83 -1.42 14.09
CA ARG A 86 2.58 -1.61 14.83
C ARG A 86 2.52 -0.89 16.17
N THR A 87 3.61 -0.23 16.57
CA THR A 87 3.69 0.46 17.87
C THR A 87 3.42 1.93 17.68
N GLU A 88 2.45 2.47 18.43
CA GLU A 88 2.23 3.92 18.46
C GLU A 88 3.37 4.56 19.24
N PRO A 89 4.08 5.56 18.70
CA PRO A 89 5.13 6.26 19.42
C PRO A 89 4.54 7.22 20.47
N ASP A 90 5.33 7.55 21.49
CA ASP A 90 4.97 8.55 22.47
C ASP A 90 4.61 9.89 21.81
N GLY A 91 3.47 10.46 22.18
CA GLY A 91 2.93 11.67 21.55
C GLY A 91 2.21 11.44 20.22
N GLY A 92 2.13 10.20 19.75
CA GLY A 92 1.44 9.81 18.53
C GLY A 92 2.19 10.15 17.25
N ALA A 93 1.64 9.73 16.12
CA ALA A 93 2.16 10.00 14.78
C ALA A 93 1.03 10.23 13.78
N ALA A 94 1.34 10.78 12.59
CA ALA A 94 0.36 10.92 11.52
C ALA A 94 -0.11 9.58 10.97
N PHE A 95 0.77 8.57 10.92
CA PHE A 95 0.42 7.22 10.49
C PHE A 95 -0.49 6.53 11.52
N GLY A 96 -1.74 6.23 11.16
CA GLY A 96 -2.78 5.72 12.04
C GLY A 96 -3.08 4.23 11.96
N GLN A 97 -2.50 3.50 10.99
CA GLN A 97 -2.88 2.12 10.67
C GLN A 97 -2.11 1.05 11.48
N ARG A 98 -1.75 1.37 12.75
CA ARG A 98 -0.92 0.52 13.62
C ARG A 98 -1.56 -0.83 13.99
N ALA A 99 -2.90 -0.91 13.97
CA ALA A 99 -3.63 -2.14 14.24
C ALA A 99 -3.70 -3.11 13.05
N ALA A 100 -3.25 -2.68 11.87
CA ALA A 100 -3.24 -3.52 10.68
C ALA A 100 -2.21 -4.65 10.81
N ALA A 101 -2.55 -5.82 10.27
CA ALA A 101 -1.61 -6.90 10.03
C ALA A 101 -1.02 -6.84 8.63
N TRP A 102 -1.78 -6.29 7.67
CA TRP A 102 -1.40 -6.22 6.27
C TRP A 102 -1.74 -4.86 5.66
N ASN A 103 -0.88 -4.39 4.76
CA ASN A 103 -1.23 -3.44 3.72
C ASN A 103 -1.32 -4.22 2.42
N VAL A 104 -2.49 -4.23 1.78
CA VAL A 104 -2.74 -4.91 0.52
C VAL A 104 -3.04 -3.87 -0.53
N SER A 105 -2.23 -3.82 -1.59
CA SER A 105 -2.33 -2.79 -2.63
C SER A 105 -2.21 -3.41 -4.02
N ALA A 106 -3.12 -3.04 -4.91
CA ALA A 106 -3.02 -3.29 -6.34
C ALA A 106 -2.17 -2.21 -6.99
N LEU A 107 -1.24 -2.62 -7.85
CA LEU A 107 -0.37 -1.75 -8.61
C LEU A 107 -0.48 -2.11 -10.08
N ALA A 108 -0.91 -1.17 -10.91
CA ALA A 108 -0.90 -1.30 -12.36
C ALA A 108 0.04 -0.24 -12.95
N ILE A 109 0.83 -0.66 -13.95
CA ILE A 109 1.83 0.15 -14.65
C ILE A 109 1.72 -0.15 -16.13
N TRP A 110 1.46 0.86 -16.97
CA TRP A 110 1.25 0.68 -18.40
C TRP A 110 1.74 1.90 -19.21
N GLU A 111 1.75 1.82 -20.54
CA GLU A 111 2.26 2.87 -21.42
C GLU A 111 1.16 3.73 -22.05
N SER A 112 0.18 3.09 -22.69
CA SER A 112 -0.80 3.77 -23.53
C SER A 112 -1.98 4.33 -22.72
N PRO A 113 -2.39 5.60 -22.94
CA PRO A 113 -3.64 6.12 -22.39
C PRO A 113 -4.89 5.31 -22.79
N GLU A 114 -4.83 4.58 -23.91
CA GLU A 114 -5.93 3.74 -24.39
C GLU A 114 -6.21 2.57 -23.45
N ASP A 115 -5.23 2.18 -22.63
CA ASP A 115 -5.31 1.08 -21.69
C ASP A 115 -5.76 1.53 -20.27
N ASP A 116 -6.02 2.83 -20.06
CA ASP A 116 -6.35 3.39 -18.74
C ASP A 116 -7.53 2.65 -18.07
N ASP A 117 -8.62 2.47 -18.80
CA ASP A 117 -9.85 1.87 -18.25
C ASP A 117 -9.61 0.42 -17.81
N VAL A 118 -8.80 -0.33 -18.55
CA VAL A 118 -8.47 -1.73 -18.23
C VAL A 118 -7.58 -1.81 -17.02
N ALA A 119 -6.46 -1.06 -17.00
CA ALA A 119 -5.48 -1.06 -15.93
C ALA A 119 -6.06 -0.53 -14.60
N ILE A 120 -6.79 0.60 -14.66
CA ILE A 120 -7.50 1.17 -13.51
C ILE A 120 -8.60 0.23 -13.04
N GLY A 121 -9.37 -0.35 -13.95
CA GLY A 121 -10.43 -1.31 -13.66
C GLY A 121 -9.91 -2.53 -12.91
N TRP A 122 -8.79 -3.09 -13.34
CA TRP A 122 -8.12 -4.20 -12.66
C TRP A 122 -7.74 -3.83 -11.22
N SER A 123 -7.08 -2.70 -11.01
CA SER A 123 -6.69 -2.24 -9.67
C SER A 123 -7.90 -2.00 -8.75
N ARG A 124 -9.00 -1.50 -9.30
CA ARG A 124 -10.25 -1.31 -8.56
C ARG A 124 -10.90 -2.64 -8.19
N ARG A 125 -10.91 -3.64 -9.09
CA ARG A 125 -11.41 -4.99 -8.75
C ARG A 125 -10.65 -5.60 -7.58
N VAL A 126 -9.31 -5.55 -7.60
CA VAL A 126 -8.49 -6.01 -6.46
C VAL A 126 -8.84 -5.27 -5.17
N ASN A 127 -8.96 -3.93 -5.24
CA ASN A 127 -9.36 -3.13 -4.09
C ASN A 127 -10.73 -3.55 -3.53
N ASP A 128 -11.70 -3.86 -4.39
CA ASP A 128 -13.06 -4.24 -3.99
C ASP A 128 -13.10 -5.60 -3.30
N ILE A 129 -12.21 -6.53 -3.69
CA ILE A 129 -12.05 -7.83 -3.02
C ILE A 129 -11.64 -7.63 -1.56
N VAL A 130 -10.71 -6.72 -1.28
CA VAL A 130 -10.18 -6.52 0.08
C VAL A 130 -10.93 -5.47 0.90
N ALA A 131 -11.75 -4.65 0.28
CA ALA A 131 -12.50 -3.57 0.94
C ALA A 131 -13.36 -4.04 2.13
N PRO A 132 -14.05 -5.22 2.11
CA PRO A 132 -14.80 -5.72 3.25
C PRO A 132 -13.94 -6.01 4.49
N LEU A 133 -12.65 -6.29 4.32
CA LEU A 133 -11.69 -6.56 5.39
C LEU A 133 -10.95 -5.31 5.85
N SER A 134 -11.27 -4.14 5.28
CA SER A 134 -10.59 -2.88 5.55
C SER A 134 -10.68 -2.47 7.01
N LEU A 135 -9.55 -2.04 7.59
CA LEU A 135 -9.48 -1.59 8.98
C LEU A 135 -10.26 -0.29 9.21
N THR A 136 -10.17 0.67 8.28
CA THR A 136 -10.73 2.03 8.43
C THR A 136 -11.46 2.54 7.19
N GLY A 137 -11.48 1.81 6.10
CA GLY A 137 -11.95 2.29 4.80
C GLY A 137 -10.90 3.11 4.02
N GLY A 138 -9.86 3.63 4.68
CA GLY A 138 -8.75 4.33 4.03
C GLY A 138 -7.60 3.42 3.63
N GLY A 139 -6.82 3.86 2.64
CA GLY A 139 -5.60 3.18 2.19
C GLY A 139 -4.33 3.86 2.71
N TYR A 140 -3.19 3.43 2.19
CA TYR A 140 -1.92 4.12 2.41
C TYR A 140 -1.85 5.34 1.49
N VAL A 141 -1.79 6.54 2.07
CA VAL A 141 -1.89 7.78 1.27
C VAL A 141 -0.82 7.93 0.19
N ASN A 142 0.37 7.34 0.39
CA ASN A 142 1.42 7.33 -0.65
C ASN A 142 1.09 6.42 -1.83
N TYR A 143 0.16 5.48 -1.66
CA TYR A 143 -0.31 4.55 -2.68
C TYR A 143 -1.72 4.90 -3.17
N SER A 144 -2.27 6.01 -2.70
CA SER A 144 -3.61 6.45 -3.12
C SER A 144 -3.54 7.17 -4.46
N PRO A 145 -4.46 6.87 -5.39
CA PRO A 145 -4.49 7.48 -6.70
C PRO A 145 -5.00 8.95 -6.62
N VAL A 146 -4.78 9.71 -7.67
CA VAL A 146 -5.17 11.13 -7.73
C VAL A 146 -6.68 11.33 -7.61
N ASP A 147 -7.47 10.34 -8.02
CA ASP A 147 -8.93 10.32 -7.95
C ASP A 147 -9.48 9.74 -6.63
N GLU A 148 -8.61 9.56 -5.62
CA GLU A 148 -9.08 9.07 -4.32
C GLU A 148 -9.98 10.09 -3.64
N SER A 149 -11.08 9.60 -3.05
CA SER A 149 -12.05 10.48 -2.40
C SER A 149 -11.49 11.13 -1.13
N ALA A 150 -11.91 12.36 -0.87
CA ALA A 150 -11.53 13.09 0.35
C ALA A 150 -11.93 12.32 1.62
N GLU A 151 -13.04 11.58 1.57
CA GLU A 151 -13.52 10.73 2.66
C GLU A 151 -12.52 9.61 2.97
N ARG A 152 -12.03 8.90 1.94
CA ARG A 152 -11.03 7.82 2.11
C ARG A 152 -9.68 8.37 2.57
N ILE A 153 -9.27 9.53 2.09
CA ILE A 153 -8.05 10.20 2.58
C ILE A 153 -8.19 10.55 4.06
N ARG A 154 -9.32 11.11 4.48
CA ARG A 154 -9.59 11.38 5.91
C ARG A 154 -9.62 10.09 6.73
N ALA A 155 -10.26 9.02 6.24
CA ALA A 155 -10.32 7.72 6.89
C ALA A 155 -8.94 7.08 7.09
N ALA A 156 -7.98 7.33 6.19
CA ALA A 156 -6.61 6.87 6.33
C ALA A 156 -5.90 7.39 7.58
N TYR A 157 -6.24 8.61 8.01
CA TYR A 157 -5.69 9.23 9.23
C TYR A 157 -6.56 8.98 10.47
N GLY A 158 -7.88 8.89 10.28
CA GLY A 158 -8.86 8.92 11.36
C GLY A 158 -9.11 10.34 11.89
N ASP A 159 -10.24 10.55 12.57
CA ASP A 159 -10.72 11.90 12.93
C ASP A 159 -9.77 12.67 13.85
N GLU A 160 -9.21 12.00 14.86
CA GLU A 160 -8.31 12.65 15.82
C GLU A 160 -7.03 13.16 15.15
N ARG A 161 -6.35 12.27 14.35
CA ARG A 161 -5.12 12.65 13.63
C ARG A 161 -5.40 13.68 12.56
N TRP A 162 -6.54 13.56 11.88
CA TRP A 162 -6.98 14.57 10.91
C TRP A 162 -7.13 15.96 11.53
N ALA A 163 -7.75 16.05 12.70
CA ALA A 163 -7.89 17.33 13.42
C ALA A 163 -6.54 17.93 13.81
N ARG A 164 -5.59 17.08 14.25
CA ARG A 164 -4.21 17.50 14.56
C ARG A 164 -3.46 17.97 13.31
N LEU A 165 -3.59 17.27 12.19
CA LEU A 165 -2.99 17.67 10.91
C LEU A 165 -3.55 18.99 10.41
N LEU A 166 -4.86 19.24 10.54
CA LEU A 166 -5.49 20.51 10.24
C LEU A 166 -4.92 21.64 11.12
N ALA A 167 -4.72 21.40 12.41
CA ALA A 167 -4.13 22.40 13.31
C ALA A 167 -2.68 22.73 12.91
N VAL A 168 -1.89 21.72 12.54
CA VAL A 168 -0.53 21.91 12.00
C VAL A 168 -0.57 22.70 10.69
N LYS A 169 -1.46 22.33 9.76
CA LYS A 169 -1.62 23.01 8.48
C LYS A 169 -1.98 24.48 8.64
N ARG A 170 -2.96 24.79 9.50
CA ARG A 170 -3.36 26.18 9.81
C ARG A 170 -2.22 27.01 10.40
N ARG A 171 -1.39 26.40 11.22
CA ARG A 171 -0.28 27.09 11.87
C ARG A 171 0.90 27.38 10.95
N TYR A 172 1.27 26.41 10.08
CA TYR A 172 2.51 26.46 9.33
C TYR A 172 2.33 26.77 7.84
N ASP A 173 1.14 26.55 7.32
CA ASP A 173 0.80 26.80 5.91
C ASP A 173 -0.66 27.32 5.78
N PRO A 174 -0.98 28.47 6.41
CA PRO A 174 -2.34 29.03 6.40
C PRO A 174 -2.79 29.44 4.99
N ASP A 175 -1.84 29.81 4.11
CA ASP A 175 -2.11 30.25 2.74
C ASP A 175 -2.18 29.06 1.76
N ASN A 176 -2.05 27.82 2.26
CA ASN A 176 -2.09 26.60 1.46
C ASN A 176 -1.10 26.58 0.28
N VAL A 177 0.12 27.01 0.52
CA VAL A 177 1.20 27.01 -0.49
C VAL A 177 1.55 25.60 -0.90
N PHE A 178 1.64 24.66 0.06
CA PHE A 178 1.87 23.23 -0.15
C PHE A 178 0.54 22.51 -0.35
N ARG A 179 0.04 22.47 -1.60
CA ARG A 179 -1.32 22.01 -1.95
C ARG A 179 -1.38 20.87 -2.95
N PHE A 180 -0.24 20.29 -3.31
CA PHE A 180 -0.20 19.18 -4.25
C PHE A 180 -0.55 17.84 -3.57
N ASN A 181 -0.86 16.82 -4.40
CA ASN A 181 -1.28 15.49 -3.98
C ASN A 181 -2.56 15.53 -3.12
N HIS A 182 -2.64 14.71 -2.06
CA HIS A 182 -3.79 14.66 -1.16
C HIS A 182 -3.73 15.82 -0.15
N ASN A 183 -4.01 17.02 -0.62
CA ASN A 183 -3.95 18.23 0.18
C ASN A 183 -4.92 18.19 1.38
N ILE A 184 -4.42 18.57 2.54
CA ILE A 184 -5.23 18.86 3.72
C ILE A 184 -5.42 20.39 3.75
N ALA A 185 -6.52 20.89 3.18
CA ALA A 185 -6.76 22.31 3.10
C ALA A 185 -6.92 22.93 4.51
N PRO A 186 -6.40 24.15 4.76
CA PRO A 186 -6.42 24.79 6.08
C PRO A 186 -7.77 25.40 6.45
N ALA A 187 -8.88 24.92 5.93
CA ALA A 187 -10.26 25.43 6.08
C ALA A 187 -10.68 25.77 7.52
#